data_935f0cbe96e2ece8400bd6d02114b189
#
_entry.id   935f0cbe96e2ece8400bd6d02114b189
#
_cell.length_a   1.000
_cell.length_b   1.000
_cell.length_c   1.000
_cell.angle_alpha   90.00
_cell.angle_beta   90.00
_cell.angle_gamma   90.00
#
_symmetry.space_group_name_H-M   'P 1'
#
loop_
_entity.id
_entity.type
_entity.pdbx_description
1 polymer ?
#
loop_
_entity_poly.entity_id
_entity_poly.type
_entity_poly.pdbx_seq_one_letter_code
_entity_poly.pdbx_strand_id
1 'polypeptide(L)'
;MKAIGFKSSFQLDEGNCFEEFNFDIPHPSGHELLVKVQSISVNPVDTKQRTMPVDKAPRVLGFDAVGVIEKIGDQVSMFQEGDVVFYSGSPNQNGSNEEYQLIEEYLVAKAPTNLKSEQAASLPLTGLTAYETLFDVFGISKEPSENKGKSLLIINGAGGVGSIATQIAKFYGLKVITTASREDTIKWSVNMGADVVLNHKKDLSKQFKDNHICLLYTSDAADDVYQV
;
A
#
# COMPACT_ATOMS: atom_id res chain seq x y z
N MET A 1 -3.95 12.19 23.02
CA MET A 1 -4.09 12.10 21.57
C MET A 1 -5.40 11.41 21.20
N LYS A 2 -5.99 11.79 20.09
CA LYS A 2 -7.18 11.14 19.54
C LYS A 2 -6.83 10.00 18.63
N ALA A 3 -7.68 8.96 18.63
CA ALA A 3 -7.60 7.84 17.69
C ALA A 3 -9.02 7.39 17.31
N ILE A 4 -9.16 6.82 16.13
CA ILE A 4 -10.40 6.19 15.66
C ILE A 4 -10.20 4.68 15.65
N GLY A 5 -11.03 3.98 16.38
CA GLY A 5 -10.94 2.53 16.54
C GLY A 5 -12.28 1.86 16.84
N PHE A 6 -12.24 0.62 17.26
CA PHE A 6 -13.42 -0.17 17.62
C PHE A 6 -13.11 -1.17 18.76
N LYS A 7 -14.15 -1.61 19.47
CA LYS A 7 -14.01 -2.50 20.64
C LYS A 7 -14.20 -3.97 20.29
N SER A 8 -15.00 -4.26 19.28
CA SER A 8 -15.30 -5.63 18.83
C SER A 8 -15.36 -5.66 17.31
N SER A 9 -14.99 -6.80 16.71
CA SER A 9 -15.13 -7.03 15.26
C SER A 9 -16.58 -6.80 14.80
N PHE A 10 -16.76 -6.27 13.59
CA PHE A 10 -18.07 -5.94 13.06
C PHE A 10 -18.13 -6.11 11.53
N GLN A 11 -19.36 -6.30 11.01
CA GLN A 11 -19.68 -6.30 9.59
C GLN A 11 -20.24 -4.94 9.17
N LEU A 12 -20.26 -4.66 7.86
CA LEU A 12 -20.72 -3.36 7.34
C LEU A 12 -22.21 -3.10 7.58
N ASP A 13 -23.01 -4.16 7.64
CA ASP A 13 -24.46 -4.11 7.89
C ASP A 13 -24.82 -3.86 9.36
N GLU A 14 -23.85 -3.97 10.27
CA GLU A 14 -24.03 -3.66 11.69
C GLU A 14 -23.98 -2.16 12.00
N GLY A 15 -23.76 -1.33 10.98
CA GLY A 15 -23.70 0.12 11.10
C GLY A 15 -22.29 0.64 11.39
N ASN A 16 -22.19 1.89 11.86
CA ASN A 16 -20.91 2.50 12.21
C ASN A 16 -20.49 2.09 13.62
N CYS A 17 -19.52 1.18 13.70
CA CYS A 17 -18.94 0.70 14.95
C CYS A 17 -17.58 1.37 15.27
N PHE A 18 -17.14 2.35 14.49
CA PHE A 18 -15.97 3.16 14.82
C PHE A 18 -16.30 4.24 15.85
N GLU A 19 -15.46 4.38 16.85
CA GLU A 19 -15.56 5.36 17.91
C GLU A 19 -14.27 6.18 18.01
N GLU A 20 -14.37 7.42 18.51
CA GLU A 20 -13.21 8.22 18.89
C GLU A 20 -12.76 7.83 20.31
N PHE A 21 -11.47 7.57 20.46
CA PHE A 21 -10.81 7.29 21.73
C PHE A 21 -9.78 8.36 22.05
N ASN A 22 -9.57 8.58 23.35
CA ASN A 22 -8.51 9.45 23.85
C ASN A 22 -7.48 8.62 24.60
N PHE A 23 -6.23 8.71 24.17
CA PHE A 23 -5.08 8.06 24.79
C PHE A 23 -4.06 9.09 25.26
N ASP A 24 -3.20 8.71 26.19
CA ASP A 24 -1.99 9.46 26.46
C ASP A 24 -1.07 9.40 25.25
N ILE A 25 -0.29 10.45 25.00
CA ILE A 25 0.74 10.41 23.96
C ILE A 25 1.85 9.47 24.43
N PRO A 26 2.18 8.42 23.68
CA PRO A 26 3.19 7.46 24.10
C PRO A 26 4.60 8.08 24.06
N HIS A 27 5.53 7.45 24.75
CA HIS A 27 6.93 7.83 24.75
C HIS A 27 7.75 6.79 23.98
N PRO A 28 8.55 7.19 22.97
CA PRO A 28 9.40 6.26 22.24
C PRO A 28 10.56 5.79 23.11
N SER A 29 10.97 4.56 22.93
CA SER A 29 12.11 3.91 23.58
C SER A 29 12.92 3.10 22.55
N GLY A 30 14.17 2.81 22.84
CA GLY A 30 15.00 2.00 21.95
C GLY A 30 15.04 2.58 20.53
N HIS A 31 14.62 1.79 19.54
CA HIS A 31 14.59 2.17 18.12
C HIS A 31 13.25 2.77 17.66
N GLU A 32 12.34 3.09 18.57
CA GLU A 32 11.02 3.65 18.23
C GLU A 32 11.10 5.13 17.87
N LEU A 33 10.27 5.52 16.93
CA LEU A 33 9.97 6.90 16.55
C LEU A 33 8.55 7.23 17.01
N LEU A 34 8.35 8.40 17.61
CA LEU A 34 7.03 8.98 17.81
C LEU A 34 6.73 9.90 16.62
N VAL A 35 5.83 9.48 15.77
CA VAL A 35 5.45 10.22 14.57
C VAL A 35 4.12 10.92 14.80
N LYS A 36 4.10 12.25 14.61
CA LYS A 36 2.87 13.03 14.50
C LYS A 36 2.28 12.85 13.12
N VAL A 37 1.20 12.11 13.03
CA VAL A 37 0.56 11.74 11.77
C VAL A 37 -0.07 12.96 11.11
N GLN A 38 0.20 13.15 9.82
CA GLN A 38 -0.34 14.23 8.99
C GLN A 38 -1.37 13.73 7.97
N SER A 39 -1.09 12.59 7.35
CA SER A 39 -1.95 11.96 6.34
C SER A 39 -1.87 10.46 6.43
N ILE A 40 -2.97 9.81 6.14
CA ILE A 40 -3.09 8.35 6.10
C ILE A 40 -3.69 7.90 4.76
N SER A 41 -3.57 6.61 4.45
CA SER A 41 -4.26 5.98 3.33
C SER A 41 -5.00 4.73 3.80
N VAL A 42 -6.19 4.52 3.26
CA VAL A 42 -7.00 3.34 3.55
C VAL A 42 -6.76 2.28 2.47
N ASN A 43 -6.53 1.06 2.90
CA ASN A 43 -6.27 -0.09 2.04
C ASN A 43 -7.31 -1.19 2.23
N PRO A 44 -7.50 -2.10 1.26
CA PRO A 44 -8.42 -3.23 1.40
C PRO A 44 -8.16 -4.11 2.65
N VAL A 45 -6.91 -4.21 3.10
CA VAL A 45 -6.56 -4.93 4.33
C VAL A 45 -7.19 -4.33 5.58
N ASP A 46 -7.38 -3.01 5.64
CA ASP A 46 -8.06 -2.35 6.77
C ASP A 46 -9.51 -2.83 6.88
N THR A 47 -10.18 -2.98 5.74
CA THR A 47 -11.56 -3.49 5.71
C THR A 47 -11.66 -4.96 6.13
N LYS A 48 -10.64 -5.76 5.86
CA LYS A 48 -10.58 -7.16 6.31
C LYS A 48 -10.28 -7.24 7.80
N GLN A 49 -9.37 -6.42 8.31
CA GLN A 49 -8.97 -6.44 9.71
C GLN A 49 -10.09 -6.07 10.69
N ARG A 50 -11.07 -5.25 10.29
CA ARG A 50 -12.22 -4.93 11.14
C ARG A 50 -13.09 -6.14 11.49
N THR A 51 -13.05 -7.20 10.66
CA THR A 51 -13.81 -8.43 10.89
C THR A 51 -13.04 -9.48 11.68
N MET A 52 -11.75 -9.26 11.94
CA MET A 52 -10.93 -10.18 12.72
C MET A 52 -11.18 -10.01 14.22
N PRO A 53 -10.98 -11.06 15.03
CA PRO A 53 -11.07 -10.97 16.48
C PRO A 53 -10.20 -9.84 17.03
N VAL A 54 -10.71 -9.17 18.05
CA VAL A 54 -10.01 -8.09 18.76
C VAL A 54 -9.45 -8.65 20.06
N ASP A 55 -8.15 -8.92 20.08
CA ASP A 55 -7.47 -9.46 21.26
C ASP A 55 -7.30 -8.40 22.36
N LYS A 56 -7.07 -7.14 21.95
CA LYS A 56 -6.92 -5.99 22.84
C LYS A 56 -7.76 -4.82 22.32
N ALA A 57 -8.78 -4.45 23.07
CA ALA A 57 -9.66 -3.32 22.76
C ALA A 57 -9.19 -2.03 23.46
N PRO A 58 -9.38 -0.87 22.84
CA PRO A 58 -9.84 -0.70 21.46
C PRO A 58 -8.74 -1.02 20.45
N ARG A 59 -9.12 -1.47 19.25
CA ARG A 59 -8.23 -1.67 18.11
C ARG A 59 -8.29 -0.45 17.19
N VAL A 60 -7.13 0.11 16.88
CA VAL A 60 -6.94 1.19 15.89
C VAL A 60 -6.40 0.58 14.61
N LEU A 61 -7.05 0.84 13.48
CA LEU A 61 -6.61 0.40 12.15
C LEU A 61 -5.73 1.43 11.47
N GLY A 62 -5.28 1.07 10.28
CA GLY A 62 -4.47 1.89 9.39
C GLY A 62 -3.04 1.37 9.27
N PHE A 63 -2.59 1.26 8.03
CA PHE A 63 -1.20 0.88 7.73
C PHE A 63 -0.40 2.09 7.30
N ASP A 64 -0.87 2.78 6.29
CA ASP A 64 -0.14 3.83 5.62
C ASP A 64 -0.21 5.16 6.38
N ALA A 65 0.94 5.80 6.54
CA ALA A 65 1.01 7.15 7.08
C ALA A 65 2.14 7.97 6.49
N VAL A 66 1.94 9.28 6.52
CA VAL A 66 2.97 10.31 6.43
C VAL A 66 2.88 11.16 7.69
N GLY A 67 4.01 11.51 8.28
CA GLY A 67 4.04 12.36 9.44
C GLY A 67 5.41 12.95 9.69
N VAL A 68 5.52 13.70 10.77
CA VAL A 68 6.76 14.30 11.25
C VAL A 68 7.21 13.60 12.51
N ILE A 69 8.48 13.25 12.59
CA ILE A 69 9.06 12.70 13.82
C ILE A 69 9.05 13.77 14.89
N GLU A 70 8.28 13.56 15.94
CA GLU A 70 8.16 14.46 17.09
C GLU A 70 9.20 14.16 18.16
N LYS A 71 9.48 12.86 18.39
CA LYS A 71 10.50 12.36 19.33
C LYS A 71 11.10 11.05 18.84
N ILE A 72 12.29 10.76 19.32
CA ILE A 72 13.01 9.52 19.02
C ILE A 72 13.40 8.77 20.29
N GLY A 73 13.48 7.44 20.21
CA GLY A 73 14.04 6.60 21.25
C GLY A 73 15.56 6.73 21.32
N ASP A 74 16.13 6.27 22.42
CA ASP A 74 17.56 6.45 22.78
C ASP A 74 18.55 5.64 21.91
N GLN A 75 18.06 4.68 21.11
CA GLN A 75 18.88 3.86 20.19
C GLN A 75 18.63 4.19 18.71
N VAL A 76 17.78 5.17 18.40
CA VAL A 76 17.52 5.59 17.03
C VAL A 76 18.77 6.22 16.42
N SER A 77 19.11 5.77 15.21
CA SER A 77 20.31 6.18 14.50
C SER A 77 20.09 6.66 13.07
N MET A 78 18.95 6.32 12.46
CA MET A 78 18.65 6.57 11.05
C MET A 78 17.90 7.88 10.82
N PHE A 79 17.28 8.43 11.85
CA PHE A 79 16.39 9.60 11.76
C PHE A 79 16.64 10.58 12.90
N GLN A 80 16.09 11.77 12.74
CA GLN A 80 16.09 12.84 13.76
C GLN A 80 14.71 13.46 13.90
N GLU A 81 14.48 14.15 15.01
CA GLU A 81 13.28 14.97 15.22
C GLU A 81 13.14 16.01 14.09
N GLY A 82 11.91 16.17 13.60
CA GLY A 82 11.59 17.05 12.48
C GLY A 82 11.69 16.39 11.09
N ASP A 83 12.27 15.19 10.95
CA ASP A 83 12.25 14.48 9.67
C ASP A 83 10.79 14.16 9.26
N VAL A 84 10.47 14.39 7.99
CA VAL A 84 9.19 14.00 7.40
C VAL A 84 9.34 12.58 6.85
N VAL A 85 8.48 11.69 7.33
CA VAL A 85 8.59 10.25 7.06
C VAL A 85 7.29 9.68 6.52
N PHE A 86 7.40 8.56 5.80
CA PHE A 86 6.27 7.77 5.34
C PHE A 86 6.55 6.28 5.59
N TYR A 87 5.52 5.50 5.83
CA TYR A 87 5.66 4.10 6.20
C TYR A 87 4.37 3.32 6.04
N SER A 88 4.49 2.00 5.99
CA SER A 88 3.41 1.06 6.24
C SER A 88 3.63 0.41 7.60
N GLY A 89 2.65 0.58 8.48
CA GLY A 89 2.72 0.05 9.85
C GLY A 89 2.63 -1.47 9.92
N SER A 90 2.53 -1.99 11.14
CA SER A 90 2.45 -3.42 11.44
C SER A 90 1.05 -3.82 11.92
N PRO A 91 0.52 -5.01 11.56
CA PRO A 91 -0.75 -5.50 12.06
C PRO A 91 -0.76 -5.81 13.56
N ASN A 92 0.42 -5.89 14.18
CA ASN A 92 0.62 -6.26 15.59
C ASN A 92 0.61 -5.07 16.56
N GLN A 93 0.47 -3.85 16.04
CA GLN A 93 0.44 -2.60 16.80
C GLN A 93 -0.81 -1.81 16.45
N ASN A 94 -1.08 -0.71 17.18
CA ASN A 94 -2.06 0.27 16.77
C ASN A 94 -1.69 0.83 15.40
N GLY A 95 -2.71 1.00 14.57
CA GLY A 95 -2.54 1.51 13.22
C GLY A 95 -2.53 3.04 13.16
N SER A 96 -2.38 3.56 11.95
CA SER A 96 -2.17 4.99 11.68
C SER A 96 -3.41 5.88 11.86
N ASN A 97 -4.59 5.33 12.19
CA ASN A 97 -5.79 6.15 12.44
C ASN A 97 -5.75 6.82 13.83
N GLU A 98 -4.62 7.42 14.17
CA GLU A 98 -4.36 8.15 15.42
C GLU A 98 -3.49 9.38 15.17
N GLU A 99 -3.50 10.35 16.08
CA GLU A 99 -2.74 11.60 15.92
C GLU A 99 -1.23 11.40 16.06
N TYR A 100 -0.79 10.44 16.87
CA TYR A 100 0.61 10.09 17.09
C TYR A 100 0.75 8.59 17.10
N GLN A 101 1.73 8.07 16.37
CA GLN A 101 2.02 6.64 16.27
C GLN A 101 3.46 6.34 16.68
N LEU A 102 3.64 5.28 17.47
CA LEU A 102 4.96 4.67 17.65
C LEU A 102 5.24 3.71 16.49
N ILE A 103 6.42 3.82 15.91
CA ILE A 103 6.86 2.96 14.82
C ILE A 103 8.37 2.72 14.93
N GLU A 104 8.81 1.49 14.65
CA GLU A 104 10.23 1.15 14.59
C GLU A 104 10.93 1.85 13.41
N GLU A 105 12.13 2.42 13.64
CA GLU A 105 12.87 3.15 12.60
C GLU A 105 13.14 2.31 11.34
N TYR A 106 13.20 0.98 11.46
CA TYR A 106 13.44 0.06 10.33
C TYR A 106 12.24 -0.09 9.37
N LEU A 107 11.05 0.31 9.80
CA LEU A 107 9.82 0.26 9.00
C LEU A 107 9.53 1.58 8.27
N VAL A 108 10.40 2.56 8.43
CA VAL A 108 10.15 3.95 8.03
C VAL A 108 11.13 4.39 6.96
N ALA A 109 10.70 5.25 6.05
CA ALA A 109 11.55 5.92 5.09
C ALA A 109 11.28 7.43 5.08
N LYS A 110 12.25 8.24 4.60
CA LYS A 110 12.01 9.68 4.38
C LYS A 110 10.97 9.87 3.28
N ALA A 111 9.97 10.69 3.55
CA ALA A 111 8.91 10.98 2.60
C ALA A 111 9.46 11.70 1.35
N PRO A 112 8.90 11.42 0.15
CA PRO A 112 9.28 12.12 -1.06
C PRO A 112 8.94 13.61 -0.96
N THR A 113 9.89 14.47 -1.32
CA THR A 113 9.76 15.94 -1.19
C THR A 113 8.98 16.60 -2.32
N ASN A 114 8.72 15.87 -3.40
CA ASN A 114 8.02 16.33 -4.60
C ASN A 114 6.53 15.94 -4.62
N LEU A 115 6.04 15.32 -3.56
CA LEU A 115 4.63 14.93 -3.40
C LEU A 115 4.02 15.66 -2.19
N LYS A 116 2.71 15.88 -2.25
CA LYS A 116 1.94 16.28 -1.08
C LYS A 116 1.83 15.10 -0.10
N SER A 117 1.59 15.39 1.19
CA SER A 117 1.49 14.34 2.22
C SER A 117 0.42 13.30 1.91
N GLU A 118 -0.73 13.73 1.37
CA GLU A 118 -1.83 12.82 1.00
C GLU A 118 -1.44 11.88 -0.16
N GLN A 119 -0.63 12.38 -1.10
CA GLN A 119 -0.12 11.56 -2.21
C GLN A 119 0.95 10.59 -1.72
N ALA A 120 1.87 11.07 -0.88
CA ALA A 120 2.92 10.23 -0.32
C ALA A 120 2.34 9.12 0.59
N ALA A 121 1.29 9.42 1.36
CA ALA A 121 0.61 8.42 2.21
C ALA A 121 -0.03 7.27 1.41
N SER A 122 -0.34 7.45 0.13
CA SER A 122 -0.91 6.37 -0.69
C SER A 122 0.11 5.37 -1.24
N LEU A 123 1.40 5.58 -0.98
CA LEU A 123 2.46 4.79 -1.60
C LEU A 123 2.95 3.59 -0.76
N PRO A 124 3.06 3.63 0.58
CA PRO A 124 3.88 2.67 1.32
C PRO A 124 3.42 1.22 1.13
N LEU A 125 2.21 0.87 1.52
CA LEU A 125 1.73 -0.52 1.44
C LEU A 125 1.67 -1.02 0.00
N THR A 126 1.14 -0.21 -0.91
CA THR A 126 1.02 -0.57 -2.32
C THR A 126 2.37 -0.65 -3.01
N GLY A 127 3.31 0.23 -2.64
CA GLY A 127 4.69 0.24 -3.13
C GLY A 127 5.49 -0.97 -2.66
N LEU A 128 5.41 -1.30 -1.37
CA LEU A 128 6.04 -2.50 -0.81
C LEU A 128 5.51 -3.76 -1.48
N THR A 129 4.18 -3.91 -1.58
CA THR A 129 3.55 -5.06 -2.24
C THR A 129 4.01 -5.21 -3.69
N ALA A 130 4.04 -4.09 -4.46
CA ALA A 130 4.49 -4.12 -5.84
C ALA A 130 5.99 -4.48 -5.94
N TYR A 131 6.83 -3.88 -5.10
CA TYR A 131 8.27 -4.09 -5.11
C TYR A 131 8.64 -5.53 -4.76
N GLU A 132 8.15 -6.05 -3.64
CA GLU A 132 8.38 -7.43 -3.20
C GLU A 132 7.91 -8.44 -4.24
N THR A 133 6.71 -8.23 -4.81
CA THR A 133 6.20 -9.11 -5.87
C THR A 133 7.12 -9.13 -7.08
N LEU A 134 7.57 -7.98 -7.55
CA LEU A 134 8.39 -7.90 -8.75
C LEU A 134 9.79 -8.46 -8.52
N PHE A 135 10.43 -8.13 -7.42
CA PHE A 135 11.84 -8.47 -7.20
C PHE A 135 12.05 -9.74 -6.39
N ASP A 136 11.31 -9.92 -5.29
CA ASP A 136 11.54 -11.04 -4.38
C ASP A 136 10.78 -12.30 -4.82
N VAL A 137 9.56 -12.14 -5.40
CA VAL A 137 8.76 -13.28 -5.87
C VAL A 137 9.07 -13.62 -7.32
N PHE A 138 9.04 -12.65 -8.23
CA PHE A 138 9.27 -12.89 -9.66
C PHE A 138 10.74 -12.88 -10.07
N GLY A 139 11.63 -12.39 -9.22
CA GLY A 139 13.06 -12.34 -9.50
C GLY A 139 13.40 -11.46 -10.71
N ILE A 140 12.67 -10.36 -10.92
CA ILE A 140 12.97 -9.40 -11.98
C ILE A 140 14.32 -8.75 -11.68
N SER A 141 15.17 -8.68 -12.72
CA SER A 141 16.47 -8.04 -12.55
C SER A 141 16.33 -6.53 -12.30
N LYS A 142 17.16 -6.00 -11.41
CA LYS A 142 17.30 -4.56 -11.20
C LYS A 142 18.13 -3.87 -12.29
N GLU A 143 18.66 -4.65 -13.26
CA GLU A 143 19.31 -4.16 -14.47
C GLU A 143 18.30 -4.19 -15.62
N PRO A 144 17.82 -3.03 -16.13
CA PRO A 144 16.76 -2.98 -17.15
C PRO A 144 17.11 -3.74 -18.45
N SER A 145 18.39 -3.79 -18.82
CA SER A 145 18.85 -4.50 -20.02
C SER A 145 18.58 -6.00 -19.98
N GLU A 146 18.56 -6.61 -18.80
CA GLU A 146 18.32 -8.05 -18.60
C GLU A 146 16.82 -8.41 -18.67
N ASN A 147 15.95 -7.42 -18.61
CA ASN A 147 14.50 -7.60 -18.71
C ASN A 147 13.99 -7.37 -20.13
N LYS A 148 14.86 -6.98 -21.07
CA LYS A 148 14.48 -6.70 -22.45
C LYS A 148 13.81 -7.92 -23.10
N GLY A 149 12.62 -7.67 -23.66
CA GLY A 149 11.80 -8.72 -24.28
C GLY A 149 10.90 -9.50 -23.32
N LYS A 150 11.05 -9.31 -22.01
CA LYS A 150 10.11 -9.88 -21.03
C LYS A 150 8.85 -9.03 -20.93
N SER A 151 7.72 -9.67 -20.69
CA SER A 151 6.42 -9.01 -20.50
C SER A 151 5.76 -9.45 -19.21
N LEU A 152 5.07 -8.50 -18.58
CA LEU A 152 4.31 -8.69 -17.36
C LEU A 152 2.85 -8.34 -17.62
N LEU A 153 1.93 -9.26 -17.30
CA LEU A 153 0.50 -9.00 -17.25
C LEU A 153 0.10 -8.66 -15.81
N ILE A 154 -0.50 -7.49 -15.64
CA ILE A 154 -1.04 -7.03 -14.34
C ILE A 154 -2.56 -6.99 -14.45
N ILE A 155 -3.24 -7.85 -13.70
CA ILE A 155 -4.68 -7.79 -13.57
C ILE A 155 -5.05 -6.59 -12.70
N ASN A 156 -6.10 -5.85 -13.08
CA ASN A 156 -6.51 -4.61 -12.42
C ASN A 156 -5.40 -3.54 -12.36
N GLY A 157 -4.82 -3.22 -13.52
CA GLY A 157 -3.72 -2.24 -13.62
C GLY A 157 -4.04 -0.83 -13.13
N ALA A 158 -5.31 -0.47 -13.02
CA ALA A 158 -5.74 0.83 -12.48
C ALA A 158 -5.95 0.82 -10.95
N GLY A 159 -5.79 -0.32 -10.28
CA GLY A 159 -5.82 -0.41 -8.82
C GLY A 159 -4.57 0.19 -8.17
N GLY A 160 -4.57 0.33 -6.85
CA GLY A 160 -3.45 0.91 -6.10
C GLY A 160 -2.12 0.21 -6.40
N VAL A 161 -2.02 -1.10 -6.13
CA VAL A 161 -0.82 -1.89 -6.42
C VAL A 161 -0.53 -1.95 -7.91
N GLY A 162 -1.56 -2.17 -8.77
CA GLY A 162 -1.39 -2.24 -10.22
C GLY A 162 -0.79 -0.98 -10.84
N SER A 163 -1.19 0.19 -10.34
CA SER A 163 -0.66 1.49 -10.79
C SER A 163 0.83 1.64 -10.48
N ILE A 164 1.26 1.26 -9.28
CA ILE A 164 2.66 1.36 -8.85
C ILE A 164 3.49 0.27 -9.53
N ALA A 165 3.00 -0.97 -9.56
CA ALA A 165 3.66 -2.09 -10.22
C ALA A 165 3.91 -1.81 -11.72
N THR A 166 2.95 -1.18 -12.41
CA THR A 166 3.11 -0.74 -13.79
C THR A 166 4.30 0.20 -13.95
N GLN A 167 4.40 1.24 -13.12
CA GLN A 167 5.47 2.22 -13.19
C GLN A 167 6.84 1.60 -12.87
N ILE A 168 6.93 0.78 -11.82
CA ILE A 168 8.16 0.09 -11.45
C ILE A 168 8.58 -0.87 -12.59
N ALA A 169 7.69 -1.70 -13.07
CA ALA A 169 7.99 -2.65 -14.13
C ALA A 169 8.47 -1.96 -15.43
N LYS A 170 7.85 -0.82 -15.78
CA LYS A 170 8.31 0.01 -16.92
C LYS A 170 9.69 0.59 -16.69
N PHE A 171 9.97 1.10 -15.51
CA PHE A 171 11.29 1.64 -15.17
C PHE A 171 12.40 0.58 -15.32
N TYR A 172 12.08 -0.67 -14.96
CA TYR A 172 13.01 -1.80 -15.09
C TYR A 172 12.93 -2.52 -16.44
N GLY A 173 12.35 -1.90 -17.47
CA GLY A 173 12.47 -2.32 -18.87
C GLY A 173 11.52 -3.42 -19.33
N LEU A 174 10.50 -3.78 -18.55
CA LEU A 174 9.49 -4.74 -18.98
C LEU A 174 8.48 -4.13 -19.95
N LYS A 175 7.93 -4.96 -20.84
CA LYS A 175 6.66 -4.67 -21.51
C LYS A 175 5.53 -4.92 -20.53
N VAL A 176 4.72 -3.90 -20.25
CA VAL A 176 3.62 -4.01 -19.29
C VAL A 176 2.28 -4.07 -20.00
N ILE A 177 1.54 -5.14 -19.73
CA ILE A 177 0.18 -5.39 -20.18
C ILE A 177 -0.71 -5.33 -18.95
N THR A 178 -1.77 -4.54 -18.99
CA THR A 178 -2.70 -4.43 -17.86
C THR A 178 -4.12 -4.80 -18.25
N THR A 179 -4.99 -5.03 -17.29
CA THR A 179 -6.42 -5.14 -17.55
C THR A 179 -7.20 -3.98 -16.95
N ALA A 180 -8.13 -3.43 -17.72
CA ALA A 180 -9.11 -2.45 -17.31
C ALA A 180 -10.34 -2.53 -18.22
N SER A 181 -11.53 -2.07 -17.77
CA SER A 181 -12.76 -2.19 -18.57
C SER A 181 -13.54 -0.89 -18.73
N ARG A 182 -13.29 0.13 -17.91
CA ARG A 182 -13.92 1.45 -18.02
C ARG A 182 -12.95 2.42 -18.70
N GLU A 183 -13.49 3.42 -19.39
CA GLU A 183 -12.69 4.39 -20.14
C GLU A 183 -11.69 5.16 -19.24
N ASP A 184 -12.14 5.56 -18.05
CA ASP A 184 -11.30 6.24 -17.05
C ASP A 184 -10.14 5.36 -16.57
N THR A 185 -10.40 4.09 -16.26
CA THR A 185 -9.38 3.15 -15.80
C THR A 185 -8.42 2.72 -16.91
N ILE A 186 -8.89 2.66 -18.16
CA ILE A 186 -8.03 2.43 -19.33
C ILE A 186 -7.06 3.62 -19.50
N LYS A 187 -7.60 4.85 -19.50
CA LYS A 187 -6.77 6.07 -19.58
C LYS A 187 -5.75 6.14 -18.45
N TRP A 188 -6.19 5.82 -17.23
CA TRP A 188 -5.30 5.77 -16.07
C TRP A 188 -4.15 4.79 -16.26
N SER A 189 -4.45 3.54 -16.66
CA SER A 189 -3.43 2.52 -16.87
C SER A 189 -2.39 2.93 -17.92
N VAL A 190 -2.84 3.55 -19.03
CA VAL A 190 -1.95 4.09 -20.06
C VAL A 190 -1.07 5.21 -19.49
N ASN A 191 -1.65 6.13 -18.71
CA ASN A 191 -0.90 7.22 -18.07
C ASN A 191 0.15 6.71 -17.06
N MET A 192 -0.10 5.56 -16.42
CA MET A 192 0.88 4.91 -15.53
C MET A 192 1.97 4.18 -16.32
N GLY A 193 1.89 4.10 -17.64
CA GLY A 193 2.92 3.55 -18.51
C GLY A 193 2.61 2.16 -19.08
N ALA A 194 1.39 1.65 -18.98
CA ALA A 194 1.02 0.39 -19.60
C ALA A 194 1.19 0.46 -21.16
N ASP A 195 1.86 -0.53 -21.74
CA ASP A 195 2.02 -0.65 -23.19
C ASP A 195 0.75 -1.15 -23.88
N VAL A 196 -0.01 -2.00 -23.17
CA VAL A 196 -1.25 -2.59 -23.67
C VAL A 196 -2.26 -2.65 -22.52
N VAL A 197 -3.52 -2.27 -22.79
CA VAL A 197 -4.61 -2.44 -21.84
C VAL A 197 -5.65 -3.36 -22.44
N LEU A 198 -5.87 -4.51 -21.81
CA LEU A 198 -6.84 -5.52 -22.21
C LEU A 198 -8.16 -5.30 -21.45
N ASN A 199 -9.28 -5.60 -22.10
CA ASN A 199 -10.58 -5.45 -21.46
C ASN A 199 -11.03 -6.78 -20.85
N HIS A 200 -10.99 -6.87 -19.50
CA HIS A 200 -11.37 -8.09 -18.77
C HIS A 200 -12.87 -8.44 -18.84
N LYS A 201 -13.73 -7.55 -19.36
CA LYS A 201 -15.13 -7.88 -19.66
C LYS A 201 -15.30 -8.59 -21.01
N LYS A 202 -14.24 -8.71 -21.78
CA LYS A 202 -14.21 -9.43 -23.05
C LYS A 202 -13.35 -10.68 -22.92
N ASP A 203 -13.50 -11.61 -23.84
CA ASP A 203 -12.70 -12.83 -23.88
C ASP A 203 -11.20 -12.50 -23.95
N LEU A 204 -10.51 -12.69 -22.83
CA LEU A 204 -9.07 -12.42 -22.73
C LEU A 204 -8.24 -13.33 -23.64
N SER A 205 -8.68 -14.60 -23.86
CA SER A 205 -7.95 -15.55 -24.68
C SER A 205 -7.76 -15.06 -26.12
N LYS A 206 -8.73 -14.30 -26.64
CA LYS A 206 -8.67 -13.69 -27.96
C LYS A 206 -7.75 -12.48 -28.02
N GLN A 207 -7.64 -11.76 -26.88
CA GLN A 207 -6.80 -10.56 -26.78
C GLN A 207 -5.33 -10.89 -26.51
N PHE A 208 -5.03 -12.09 -25.99
CA PHE A 208 -3.66 -12.55 -25.75
C PHE A 208 -2.93 -13.00 -27.01
N LYS A 209 -3.61 -13.33 -28.11
CA LYS A 209 -3.00 -13.94 -29.29
C LYS A 209 -1.79 -13.18 -29.86
N ASP A 210 -1.78 -11.85 -29.69
CA ASP A 210 -0.71 -10.99 -30.19
C ASP A 210 0.26 -10.52 -29.08
N ASN A 211 0.09 -11.02 -27.85
CA ASN A 211 0.87 -10.61 -26.70
C ASN A 211 1.47 -11.82 -25.98
N HIS A 212 2.78 -12.00 -26.13
CA HIS A 212 3.49 -12.99 -25.33
C HIS A 212 3.57 -12.51 -23.87
N ILE A 213 3.11 -13.33 -22.92
CA ILE A 213 3.11 -13.02 -21.50
C ILE A 213 4.10 -13.95 -20.80
N CYS A 214 5.10 -13.38 -20.15
CA CYS A 214 6.11 -14.12 -19.40
C CYS A 214 5.69 -14.30 -17.94
N LEU A 215 5.09 -13.27 -17.36
CA LEU A 215 4.74 -13.19 -15.93
C LEU A 215 3.31 -12.70 -15.78
N LEU A 216 2.59 -13.23 -14.78
CA LEU A 216 1.23 -12.82 -14.44
C LEU A 216 1.17 -12.38 -12.98
N TYR A 217 0.75 -11.17 -12.75
CA TYR A 217 0.44 -10.63 -11.44
C TYR A 217 -1.07 -10.38 -11.29
N THR A 218 -1.65 -10.93 -10.25
CA THR A 218 -3.02 -10.63 -9.83
C THR A 218 -2.95 -9.94 -8.48
N SER A 219 -3.35 -8.68 -8.39
CA SER A 219 -3.31 -7.91 -7.15
C SER A 219 -4.49 -8.19 -6.24
N ASP A 220 -5.10 -9.36 -6.35
CA ASP A 220 -6.43 -9.49 -5.85
C ASP A 220 -6.64 -10.45 -4.70
N ALA A 221 -5.98 -10.13 -3.60
CA ALA A 221 -6.45 -10.61 -2.32
C ALA A 221 -7.78 -9.92 -1.86
N ALA A 222 -8.21 -8.84 -2.50
CA ALA A 222 -9.45 -8.14 -2.13
C ALA A 222 -10.66 -8.70 -2.89
N ASP A 223 -10.50 -9.12 -4.14
CA ASP A 223 -11.58 -9.63 -4.98
C ASP A 223 -11.87 -11.13 -4.74
N ASP A 224 -10.96 -11.87 -4.13
CA ASP A 224 -11.21 -13.25 -3.71
C ASP A 224 -12.37 -13.40 -2.69
N VAL A 225 -12.80 -12.28 -2.10
CA VAL A 225 -13.97 -12.25 -1.21
C VAL A 225 -15.30 -12.21 -1.99
N TYR A 226 -15.28 -11.91 -3.28
CA TYR A 226 -16.48 -11.76 -4.13
C TYR A 226 -16.64 -12.88 -5.16
N GLN A 227 -15.86 -13.95 -5.08
CA GLN A 227 -16.01 -15.15 -5.89
C GLN A 227 -16.55 -16.32 -5.06
N VAL A 228 -17.63 -16.08 -4.33
CA VAL A 228 -18.46 -17.14 -3.79
C VAL A 228 -19.87 -16.99 -4.34
#